data_daa78bdddeafea4d6a6840df54442452
#
_entry.id   daa78bdddeafea4d6a6840df54442452
#
_cell.length_a   1.000
_cell.length_b   1.000
_cell.length_c   1.000
_cell.angle_alpha   90.00
_cell.angle_beta   90.00
_cell.angle_gamma   90.00
#
_symmetry.space_group_name_H-M   'P 1'
#
loop_
_entity.id
_entity.type
_entity.pdbx_description
1 polymer ?
#
loop_
_entity_poly.entity_id
_entity_poly.type
_entity_poly.pdbx_seq_one_letter_code
_entity_poly.pdbx_strand_id
1 'polypeptide(L)'
;MPPPDVTKTHEDVVGSLNNPLKFLDQDYQTLHQSLLSKKQQFIDESFPANSSSIGKGLLSDKDMAQIKWKRPSEIVLYRACLVVNGVSRFDYAQGSKLGDCWFLASIGAVSTQTDIMNQVIPAEQSFSKGYAGIFHFRFWRFGKWIDVVIDDQLPTINNNLIFLSSKIITEFWPALLEKAYAKVCGSFADLHGGFVSEALIDFTGGVHMHFDIKDAPANLWNMMESAFKSKTLMGCSTPRGATFRNTVLPNGIVEGHAYTVTGVYQVTTKDQPVRLVRMFNPWGMGEWTGNWSDRSPLWKTVSANDSKNCLSVADNGEFWMSMEDFTKSFNTMDICSTSPDFLNGSSKCSWSSQYHIGQWTAETAGGIRSIWKNPQFRIRIEKPSEDCAGGECPENILVSLMQNQENRHRKQLSHLYIGFFVYEIPPEIKNDGGKFSLSFFSRRNPVARPDMFANLREVMKFFSLEPGEYLIVPSTISPSEIASFVLSIFTKHQCKKKN
;
A
#
# COMPACT_ATOMS: atom_id res chain seq x y z
N MET A 1 25.65 5.83 -24.16
CA MET A 1 25.66 6.94 -23.17
C MET A 1 25.62 6.30 -21.79
N PRO A 2 26.44 6.70 -20.82
CA PRO A 2 26.28 6.24 -19.45
C PRO A 2 24.91 6.70 -18.95
N PRO A 3 24.23 5.94 -18.04
CA PRO A 3 22.99 6.41 -17.45
C PRO A 3 23.26 7.73 -16.73
N PRO A 4 22.32 8.69 -16.76
CA PRO A 4 22.53 9.98 -16.13
C PRO A 4 22.77 9.77 -14.62
N ASP A 5 23.78 10.47 -14.13
CA ASP A 5 24.18 10.55 -12.73
C ASP A 5 22.97 10.97 -11.88
N VAL A 6 22.43 10.04 -11.08
CA VAL A 6 21.23 10.27 -10.24
C VAL A 6 21.68 10.80 -8.88
N THR A 7 22.38 11.92 -8.88
CA THR A 7 22.64 12.74 -7.68
C THR A 7 22.01 14.12 -7.79
N LYS A 8 20.79 14.21 -8.34
CA LYS A 8 19.96 15.41 -8.17
C LYS A 8 19.06 15.18 -6.96
N THR A 9 19.10 16.11 -6.03
CA THR A 9 18.19 16.22 -4.89
C THR A 9 16.75 16.03 -5.36
N HIS A 10 16.09 14.98 -4.88
CA HIS A 10 14.81 14.47 -5.36
C HIS A 10 13.60 15.41 -5.18
N GLU A 11 13.77 16.64 -4.69
CA GLU A 11 12.65 17.48 -4.25
C GLU A 11 11.89 18.19 -5.39
N ASP A 12 12.52 18.43 -6.55
CA ASP A 12 11.91 19.19 -7.67
C ASP A 12 11.59 18.36 -8.91
N VAL A 13 11.75 17.05 -8.86
CA VAL A 13 11.50 16.18 -10.02
C VAL A 13 9.98 16.00 -10.19
N VAL A 14 9.49 16.14 -11.43
CA VAL A 14 8.07 15.90 -11.76
C VAL A 14 7.67 14.46 -11.39
N GLY A 15 6.64 14.33 -10.57
CA GLY A 15 6.21 13.06 -9.96
C GLY A 15 6.83 12.81 -8.58
N SER A 16 7.58 13.76 -8.01
CA SER A 16 7.92 13.77 -6.59
C SER A 16 6.72 14.19 -5.74
N LEU A 17 6.80 13.98 -4.42
CA LEU A 17 5.76 14.40 -3.50
C LEU A 17 5.48 15.91 -3.54
N ASN A 18 6.55 16.73 -3.69
CA ASN A 18 6.45 18.19 -3.75
C ASN A 18 6.01 18.70 -5.12
N ASN A 19 6.16 17.88 -6.17
CA ASN A 19 5.75 18.20 -7.53
C ASN A 19 5.02 16.99 -8.17
N PRO A 20 3.84 16.61 -7.66
CA PRO A 20 3.10 15.45 -8.16
C PRO A 20 2.61 15.66 -9.60
N LEU A 21 2.48 14.58 -10.34
CA LEU A 21 1.86 14.60 -11.66
C LEU A 21 0.37 14.94 -11.54
N LYS A 22 -0.11 15.79 -12.42
CA LYS A 22 -1.53 16.11 -12.57
C LYS A 22 -2.24 14.91 -13.20
N PHE A 23 -3.04 14.19 -12.41
CA PHE A 23 -3.74 13.02 -12.91
C PHE A 23 -4.80 13.42 -13.93
N LEU A 24 -4.78 12.80 -15.11
CA LEU A 24 -5.65 13.15 -16.26
C LEU A 24 -5.55 14.64 -16.64
N ASP A 25 -4.37 15.23 -16.52
CA ASP A 25 -4.07 16.63 -16.85
C ASP A 25 -4.90 17.68 -16.07
N GLN A 26 -5.50 17.27 -14.95
CA GLN A 26 -6.29 18.16 -14.09
C GLN A 26 -5.39 18.84 -13.05
N ASP A 27 -5.25 20.15 -13.15
CA ASP A 27 -4.51 20.98 -12.19
C ASP A 27 -5.47 21.61 -11.17
N TYR A 28 -5.36 21.18 -9.90
CA TYR A 28 -6.24 21.65 -8.84
C TYR A 28 -6.20 23.18 -8.69
N GLN A 29 -5.02 23.78 -8.62
CA GLN A 29 -4.90 25.23 -8.38
C GLN A 29 -5.50 26.05 -9.52
N THR A 30 -5.18 25.70 -10.75
CA THR A 30 -5.71 26.37 -11.94
C THR A 30 -7.23 26.23 -12.05
N LEU A 31 -7.75 25.02 -11.85
CA LEU A 31 -9.19 24.76 -11.88
C LEU A 31 -9.91 25.51 -10.76
N HIS A 32 -9.40 25.42 -9.53
CA HIS A 32 -10.00 26.08 -8.37
C HIS A 32 -10.07 27.59 -8.53
N GLN A 33 -8.99 28.26 -8.96
CA GLN A 33 -8.98 29.70 -9.22
C GLN A 33 -9.96 30.10 -10.31
N SER A 34 -10.04 29.34 -11.41
CA SER A 34 -10.98 29.57 -12.49
C SER A 34 -12.43 29.47 -12.00
N LEU A 35 -12.74 28.44 -11.18
CA LEU A 35 -14.09 28.23 -10.63
C LEU A 35 -14.50 29.37 -9.69
N LEU A 36 -13.60 29.80 -8.81
CA LEU A 36 -13.86 30.92 -7.91
C LEU A 36 -14.13 32.22 -8.66
N SER A 37 -13.34 32.51 -9.71
CA SER A 37 -13.53 33.73 -10.54
C SER A 37 -14.87 33.73 -11.26
N LYS A 38 -15.32 32.54 -11.71
CA LYS A 38 -16.60 32.34 -12.43
C LYS A 38 -17.79 32.12 -11.49
N LYS A 39 -17.57 31.98 -10.18
CA LYS A 39 -18.58 31.61 -9.18
C LYS A 39 -19.30 30.29 -9.54
N GLN A 40 -18.54 29.30 -10.01
CA GLN A 40 -19.03 28.01 -10.43
C GLN A 40 -18.54 26.92 -9.51
N GLN A 41 -19.27 25.80 -9.46
CA GLN A 41 -18.83 24.59 -8.77
C GLN A 41 -18.27 23.61 -9.80
N PHE A 42 -17.24 22.87 -9.40
CA PHE A 42 -16.59 21.88 -10.25
C PHE A 42 -17.54 20.73 -10.59
N ILE A 43 -17.44 20.28 -11.82
CA ILE A 43 -18.05 19.04 -12.34
C ILE A 43 -16.91 18.25 -12.97
N ASP A 44 -16.66 17.05 -12.46
CA ASP A 44 -15.58 16.21 -12.93
C ASP A 44 -16.02 15.35 -14.13
N GLU A 45 -15.78 15.81 -15.33
CA GLU A 45 -16.09 15.07 -16.56
C GLU A 45 -15.27 13.78 -16.73
N SER A 46 -14.11 13.70 -16.06
CA SER A 46 -13.24 12.51 -16.10
C SER A 46 -13.70 11.39 -15.16
N PHE A 47 -14.54 11.73 -14.17
CA PHE A 47 -15.19 10.81 -13.24
C PHE A 47 -16.61 11.31 -12.92
N PRO A 48 -17.51 11.29 -13.90
CA PRO A 48 -18.79 11.98 -13.82
C PRO A 48 -19.73 11.33 -12.81
N ALA A 49 -20.64 12.13 -12.27
CA ALA A 49 -21.67 11.72 -11.32
C ALA A 49 -22.78 10.89 -12.00
N ASN A 50 -22.45 9.71 -12.48
CA ASN A 50 -23.36 8.80 -13.17
C ASN A 50 -22.94 7.32 -13.01
N SER A 51 -23.63 6.42 -13.70
CA SER A 51 -23.41 4.97 -13.63
C SER A 51 -22.02 4.52 -14.09
N SER A 52 -21.34 5.27 -14.95
CA SER A 52 -20.00 4.89 -15.39
C SER A 52 -18.97 4.92 -14.26
N SER A 53 -19.10 5.88 -13.35
CA SER A 53 -18.23 6.00 -12.16
C SER A 53 -18.54 4.95 -11.09
N ILE A 54 -19.80 4.49 -10.98
CA ILE A 54 -20.15 3.33 -10.15
C ILE A 54 -19.47 2.07 -10.71
N GLY A 55 -19.49 1.88 -12.01
CA GLY A 55 -18.95 0.72 -12.69
C GLY A 55 -19.96 -0.42 -12.82
N LYS A 56 -19.63 -1.41 -13.67
CA LYS A 56 -20.51 -2.52 -14.00
C LYS A 56 -20.49 -3.62 -12.95
N GLY A 57 -21.65 -4.22 -12.69
CA GLY A 57 -21.78 -5.46 -11.89
C GLY A 57 -21.61 -5.28 -10.38
N LEU A 58 -21.47 -4.05 -9.88
CA LEU A 58 -21.35 -3.79 -8.45
C LEU A 58 -22.70 -3.78 -7.74
N LEU A 59 -23.67 -3.10 -8.33
CA LEU A 59 -25.00 -2.88 -7.77
C LEU A 59 -26.08 -3.57 -8.62
N SER A 60 -27.20 -3.91 -7.99
CA SER A 60 -28.39 -4.38 -8.70
C SER A 60 -29.02 -3.24 -9.54
N ASP A 61 -29.76 -3.57 -10.58
CA ASP A 61 -30.48 -2.57 -11.39
C ASP A 61 -31.45 -1.75 -10.53
N LYS A 62 -32.05 -2.36 -9.52
CA LYS A 62 -32.92 -1.68 -8.55
C LYS A 62 -32.16 -0.62 -7.73
N ASP A 63 -30.97 -0.95 -7.24
CA ASP A 63 -30.15 0.00 -6.50
C ASP A 63 -29.64 1.10 -7.42
N MET A 64 -29.18 0.73 -8.64
CA MET A 64 -28.71 1.70 -9.64
C MET A 64 -29.78 2.74 -10.00
N ALA A 65 -31.03 2.33 -10.14
CA ALA A 65 -32.16 3.24 -10.43
C ALA A 65 -32.47 4.21 -9.28
N GLN A 66 -32.05 3.91 -8.05
CA GLN A 66 -32.29 4.75 -6.87
C GLN A 66 -31.14 5.72 -6.58
N ILE A 67 -30.00 5.59 -7.26
CA ILE A 67 -28.84 6.43 -7.00
C ILE A 67 -29.14 7.89 -7.35
N LYS A 68 -28.84 8.75 -6.40
CA LYS A 68 -28.78 10.20 -6.59
C LYS A 68 -27.40 10.69 -6.16
N TRP A 69 -26.74 11.38 -7.06
CA TRP A 69 -25.48 12.03 -6.78
C TRP A 69 -25.79 13.37 -6.09
N LYS A 70 -25.20 13.59 -4.95
CA LYS A 70 -25.42 14.77 -4.10
C LYS A 70 -24.13 15.35 -3.58
N ARG A 71 -24.10 16.65 -3.47
CA ARG A 71 -23.00 17.33 -2.75
C ARG A 71 -23.22 17.24 -1.23
N PRO A 72 -22.20 17.32 -0.41
CA PRO A 72 -22.32 17.27 1.06
C PRO A 72 -23.37 18.23 1.62
N SER A 73 -23.48 19.45 1.08
CA SER A 73 -24.50 20.43 1.50
C SER A 73 -25.95 20.01 1.21
N GLU A 74 -26.16 19.03 0.33
CA GLU A 74 -27.48 18.45 0.04
C GLU A 74 -27.75 17.18 0.85
N ILE A 75 -26.71 16.61 1.50
CA ILE A 75 -26.80 15.40 2.31
C ILE A 75 -27.06 15.77 3.77
N VAL A 76 -26.35 16.77 4.30
CA VAL A 76 -26.43 17.17 5.71
C VAL A 76 -27.06 18.56 5.86
N LEU A 77 -27.84 18.72 6.95
CA LEU A 77 -28.47 19.99 7.30
C LEU A 77 -27.48 21.00 7.92
N TYR A 78 -26.35 20.50 8.40
CA TYR A 78 -25.31 21.30 9.04
C TYR A 78 -24.17 21.56 8.06
N ARG A 79 -23.25 22.45 8.45
CA ARG A 79 -22.09 22.76 7.64
C ARG A 79 -21.21 21.51 7.45
N ALA A 80 -21.01 21.11 6.21
CA ALA A 80 -20.09 20.06 5.86
C ALA A 80 -18.63 20.46 6.18
N CYS A 81 -17.85 19.51 6.64
CA CYS A 81 -16.42 19.64 6.91
C CYS A 81 -15.64 18.56 6.16
N LEU A 82 -14.43 18.88 5.75
CA LEU A 82 -13.55 17.86 5.17
C LEU A 82 -13.06 16.94 6.29
N VAL A 83 -12.43 17.47 7.30
CA VAL A 83 -11.89 16.77 8.47
C VAL A 83 -12.37 17.46 9.74
N VAL A 84 -12.74 16.68 10.76
CA VAL A 84 -13.15 17.16 12.09
C VAL A 84 -12.18 16.62 13.13
N ASN A 85 -11.45 17.50 13.84
CA ASN A 85 -10.50 17.13 14.91
C ASN A 85 -9.35 16.19 14.48
N GLY A 86 -8.92 16.24 13.20
CA GLY A 86 -7.90 15.36 12.65
C GLY A 86 -8.49 14.09 12.03
N VAL A 87 -7.64 13.28 11.45
CA VAL A 87 -8.01 12.02 10.77
C VAL A 87 -7.72 10.85 11.70
N SER A 88 -8.71 9.97 11.88
CA SER A 88 -8.59 8.79 12.72
C SER A 88 -9.23 7.56 12.07
N ARG A 89 -8.67 6.37 12.35
CA ARG A 89 -9.27 5.09 11.94
C ARG A 89 -10.67 4.86 12.55
N PHE A 90 -10.99 5.56 13.62
CA PHE A 90 -12.29 5.46 14.28
C PHE A 90 -13.38 6.32 13.64
N ASP A 91 -13.01 7.20 12.71
CA ASP A 91 -13.95 8.17 12.12
C ASP A 91 -14.87 7.54 11.08
N TYR A 92 -14.46 6.46 10.44
CA TYR A 92 -15.17 5.91 9.28
C TYR A 92 -15.80 4.54 9.54
N ALA A 93 -16.75 4.21 8.67
CA ALA A 93 -17.36 2.90 8.58
C ALA A 93 -17.52 2.48 7.11
N GLN A 94 -17.23 1.23 6.82
CA GLN A 94 -17.39 0.65 5.49
C GLN A 94 -18.85 0.64 5.07
N GLY A 95 -19.12 1.01 3.81
CA GLY A 95 -20.44 0.86 3.21
C GLY A 95 -20.77 -0.60 2.89
N SER A 96 -22.04 -0.95 2.92
CA SER A 96 -22.49 -2.34 2.72
C SER A 96 -22.49 -2.80 1.26
N LYS A 97 -22.24 -1.91 0.32
CA LYS A 97 -22.37 -2.18 -1.12
C LYS A 97 -21.03 -2.42 -1.84
N LEU A 98 -19.91 -2.18 -1.17
CA LEU A 98 -18.57 -2.29 -1.75
C LEU A 98 -17.66 -3.15 -0.86
N GLY A 99 -16.95 -4.09 -1.47
CA GLY A 99 -15.99 -4.95 -0.78
C GLY A 99 -14.57 -4.38 -0.88
N ASP A 100 -14.35 -3.23 -0.30
CA ASP A 100 -13.08 -2.48 -0.32
C ASP A 100 -12.36 -2.49 1.04
N CYS A 101 -12.65 -3.49 1.87
CA CYS A 101 -12.03 -3.64 3.20
C CYS A 101 -10.50 -3.57 3.18
N TRP A 102 -9.86 -4.04 2.10
CA TRP A 102 -8.42 -3.95 1.87
C TRP A 102 -7.92 -2.50 1.80
N PHE A 103 -8.68 -1.62 1.13
CA PHE A 103 -8.41 -0.19 1.05
C PHE A 103 -8.64 0.48 2.41
N LEU A 104 -9.74 0.15 3.08
CA LEU A 104 -10.07 0.70 4.40
C LEU A 104 -9.09 0.26 5.50
N ALA A 105 -8.65 -0.99 5.47
CA ALA A 105 -7.62 -1.47 6.38
C ALA A 105 -6.29 -0.70 6.19
N SER A 106 -5.98 -0.33 4.94
CA SER A 106 -4.81 0.50 4.63
C SER A 106 -4.99 1.94 5.12
N ILE A 107 -6.18 2.54 4.98
CA ILE A 107 -6.50 3.85 5.59
C ILE A 107 -6.31 3.77 7.10
N GLY A 108 -6.79 2.70 7.74
CA GLY A 108 -6.62 2.47 9.17
C GLY A 108 -5.14 2.48 9.60
N ALA A 109 -4.27 1.85 8.83
CA ALA A 109 -2.83 1.89 9.09
C ALA A 109 -2.23 3.28 8.87
N VAL A 110 -2.52 3.90 7.72
CA VAL A 110 -1.99 5.24 7.35
C VAL A 110 -2.47 6.32 8.33
N SER A 111 -3.69 6.23 8.84
CA SER A 111 -4.23 7.19 9.84
C SER A 111 -3.45 7.24 11.16
N THR A 112 -2.60 6.24 11.42
CA THR A 112 -1.68 6.27 12.57
C THR A 112 -0.44 7.16 12.30
N GLN A 113 -0.25 7.61 11.06
CA GLN A 113 0.90 8.39 10.59
C GLN A 113 0.43 9.73 10.03
N THR A 114 0.39 10.76 10.88
CA THR A 114 -0.13 12.10 10.52
C THR A 114 0.60 12.69 9.30
N ASP A 115 1.90 12.49 9.19
CA ASP A 115 2.70 13.00 8.07
C ASP A 115 2.27 12.40 6.74
N ILE A 116 1.99 11.10 6.70
CA ILE A 116 1.52 10.41 5.48
C ILE A 116 0.08 10.88 5.15
N MET A 117 -0.79 10.97 6.15
CA MET A 117 -2.15 11.46 5.93
C MET A 117 -2.19 12.89 5.41
N ASN A 118 -1.33 13.78 5.89
CA ASN A 118 -1.20 15.15 5.39
C ASN A 118 -0.68 15.21 3.93
N GLN A 119 0.08 14.21 3.52
CA GLN A 119 0.49 14.06 2.11
C GLN A 119 -0.67 13.61 1.22
N VAL A 120 -1.47 12.66 1.72
CA VAL A 120 -2.63 12.10 1.01
C VAL A 120 -3.78 13.07 0.93
N ILE A 121 -4.05 13.81 2.01
CA ILE A 121 -5.12 14.82 2.13
C ILE A 121 -4.49 16.20 2.32
N PRO A 122 -4.20 16.95 1.23
CA PRO A 122 -3.66 18.30 1.33
C PRO A 122 -4.58 19.22 2.15
N ALA A 123 -3.99 20.05 3.02
CA ALA A 123 -4.72 20.79 4.04
C ALA A 123 -5.40 22.08 3.53
N GLU A 124 -5.05 22.57 2.34
CA GLU A 124 -5.51 23.87 1.79
C GLU A 124 -6.96 23.88 1.28
N GLN A 125 -7.68 22.77 1.38
CA GLN A 125 -9.03 22.58 0.84
C GLN A 125 -10.09 22.53 1.94
N SER A 126 -11.27 23.09 1.67
CA SER A 126 -12.34 23.10 2.67
C SER A 126 -13.73 23.32 2.07
N PHE A 127 -14.79 23.03 2.83
CA PHE A 127 -16.18 23.33 2.48
C PHE A 127 -16.58 24.79 2.86
N SER A 128 -15.64 25.61 3.30
CA SER A 128 -15.94 26.96 3.78
C SER A 128 -15.27 28.04 2.94
N LYS A 129 -14.04 28.38 3.26
CA LYS A 129 -13.30 29.43 2.57
C LYS A 129 -12.84 28.94 1.21
N GLY A 130 -13.23 29.65 0.16
CA GLY A 130 -12.86 29.27 -1.21
C GLY A 130 -13.51 27.98 -1.69
N TYR A 131 -14.66 27.60 -1.17
CA TYR A 131 -15.35 26.39 -1.64
C TYR A 131 -15.84 26.56 -3.08
N ALA A 132 -15.49 25.63 -3.94
CA ALA A 132 -15.88 25.57 -5.34
C ALA A 132 -16.28 24.14 -5.78
N GLY A 133 -16.64 23.26 -4.83
CA GLY A 133 -17.05 21.87 -5.14
C GLY A 133 -15.93 21.02 -5.70
N ILE A 134 -14.67 21.39 -5.48
CA ILE A 134 -13.47 20.72 -6.00
C ILE A 134 -12.58 20.32 -4.83
N PHE A 135 -12.07 19.10 -4.87
CA PHE A 135 -11.14 18.55 -3.87
C PHE A 135 -10.05 17.77 -4.58
N HIS A 136 -8.92 17.54 -3.90
CA HIS A 136 -7.84 16.75 -4.45
C HIS A 136 -7.17 15.90 -3.37
N PHE A 137 -6.60 14.78 -3.84
CA PHE A 137 -5.92 13.78 -3.01
C PHE A 137 -4.69 13.29 -3.73
N ARG A 138 -3.66 12.86 -2.98
CA ARG A 138 -2.42 12.39 -3.56
C ARG A 138 -2.21 10.92 -3.31
N PHE A 139 -1.75 10.24 -4.36
CA PHE A 139 -1.40 8.82 -4.30
C PHE A 139 -0.06 8.61 -5.02
N TRP A 140 0.66 7.60 -4.58
CA TRP A 140 1.82 7.13 -5.31
C TRP A 140 1.39 6.06 -6.32
N ARG A 141 1.78 6.21 -7.57
CA ARG A 141 1.43 5.26 -8.63
C ARG A 141 2.63 5.03 -9.55
N PHE A 142 3.10 3.78 -9.59
CA PHE A 142 4.12 3.32 -10.52
C PHE A 142 5.36 4.23 -10.57
N GLY A 143 5.96 4.50 -9.41
CA GLY A 143 7.18 5.29 -9.29
C GLY A 143 6.98 6.80 -9.18
N LYS A 144 5.72 7.29 -9.13
CA LYS A 144 5.42 8.73 -9.13
C LYS A 144 4.25 9.06 -8.21
N TRP A 145 4.34 10.20 -7.54
CA TRP A 145 3.18 10.80 -6.89
C TRP A 145 2.28 11.45 -7.93
N ILE A 146 0.99 11.24 -7.80
CA ILE A 146 -0.07 11.84 -8.62
C ILE A 146 -1.00 12.66 -7.75
N ASP A 147 -1.46 13.81 -8.27
CA ASP A 147 -2.49 14.66 -7.66
C ASP A 147 -3.81 14.44 -8.39
N VAL A 148 -4.82 13.97 -7.66
CA VAL A 148 -6.09 13.50 -8.22
C VAL A 148 -7.19 14.46 -7.82
N VAL A 149 -7.70 15.20 -8.77
CA VAL A 149 -8.82 16.14 -8.60
C VAL A 149 -10.14 15.43 -8.75
N ILE A 150 -11.11 15.73 -7.90
CA ILE A 150 -12.49 15.25 -7.97
C ILE A 150 -13.49 16.38 -7.68
N ASP A 151 -14.72 16.23 -8.15
CA ASP A 151 -15.84 16.99 -7.58
C ASP A 151 -16.36 16.31 -6.31
N ASP A 152 -17.15 17.02 -5.53
CA ASP A 152 -17.71 16.54 -4.26
C ASP A 152 -19.10 15.91 -4.38
N GLN A 153 -19.54 15.56 -5.59
CA GLN A 153 -20.77 14.79 -5.78
C GLN A 153 -20.54 13.33 -5.36
N LEU A 154 -21.33 12.85 -4.41
CA LEU A 154 -21.24 11.51 -3.84
C LEU A 154 -22.52 10.71 -4.12
N PRO A 155 -22.43 9.39 -4.39
CA PRO A 155 -23.58 8.56 -4.67
C PRO A 155 -24.36 8.24 -3.39
N THR A 156 -25.67 8.49 -3.43
CA THR A 156 -26.58 8.27 -2.30
C THR A 156 -27.80 7.45 -2.72
N ILE A 157 -28.36 6.69 -1.77
CA ILE A 157 -29.69 6.09 -1.83
C ILE A 157 -30.45 6.55 -0.59
N ASN A 158 -31.67 7.08 -0.74
CA ASN A 158 -32.46 7.63 0.37
C ASN A 158 -31.69 8.65 1.23
N ASN A 159 -30.91 9.48 0.60
CA ASN A 159 -30.06 10.51 1.21
C ASN A 159 -28.89 9.99 2.08
N ASN A 160 -28.60 8.69 2.06
CA ASN A 160 -27.45 8.09 2.74
C ASN A 160 -26.37 7.76 1.73
N LEU A 161 -25.12 8.00 2.08
CA LEU A 161 -23.96 7.52 1.32
C LEU A 161 -24.01 5.99 1.22
N ILE A 162 -23.76 5.45 0.02
CA ILE A 162 -23.86 3.99 -0.22
C ILE A 162 -22.53 3.26 -0.08
N PHE A 163 -21.44 3.99 -0.08
CA PHE A 163 -20.08 3.50 0.08
C PHE A 163 -19.48 4.00 1.41
N LEU A 164 -18.21 4.26 1.45
CA LEU A 164 -17.52 4.72 2.66
C LEU A 164 -18.14 6.01 3.22
N SER A 165 -18.33 6.07 4.51
CA SER A 165 -18.87 7.26 5.20
C SER A 165 -18.14 7.53 6.50
N SER A 166 -18.20 8.78 6.99
CA SER A 166 -17.77 9.09 8.35
C SER A 166 -18.88 8.76 9.36
N LYS A 167 -18.48 8.36 10.58
CA LYS A 167 -19.35 8.27 11.76
C LYS A 167 -19.76 9.66 12.26
N ILE A 168 -18.98 10.70 11.91
CA ILE A 168 -19.30 12.11 12.14
C ILE A 168 -20.10 12.59 10.94
N ILE A 169 -21.40 12.80 11.12
CA ILE A 169 -22.35 13.06 10.03
C ILE A 169 -21.96 14.26 9.13
N THR A 170 -21.21 15.22 9.64
CA THR A 170 -20.80 16.42 8.90
C THR A 170 -19.42 16.28 8.24
N GLU A 171 -18.73 15.15 8.40
CA GLU A 171 -17.38 14.93 7.93
C GLU A 171 -17.35 14.08 6.64
N PHE A 172 -16.55 14.47 5.65
CA PHE A 172 -16.59 13.88 4.32
C PHE A 172 -15.25 13.39 3.76
N TRP A 173 -14.12 13.53 4.49
CA TRP A 173 -12.84 13.06 3.98
C TRP A 173 -12.84 11.57 3.60
N PRO A 174 -13.52 10.65 4.34
CA PRO A 174 -13.47 9.23 3.95
C PRO A 174 -14.14 8.98 2.60
N ALA A 175 -15.34 9.52 2.39
CA ALA A 175 -16.10 9.34 1.16
C ALA A 175 -15.40 9.99 -0.05
N LEU A 176 -14.78 11.16 0.14
CA LEU A 176 -14.06 11.86 -0.92
C LEU A 176 -12.73 11.17 -1.25
N LEU A 177 -12.01 10.66 -0.26
CA LEU A 177 -10.78 9.88 -0.46
C LEU A 177 -11.08 8.60 -1.24
N GLU A 178 -12.14 7.85 -0.86
CA GLU A 178 -12.57 6.66 -1.58
C GLU A 178 -12.95 7.00 -3.03
N LYS A 179 -13.70 8.09 -3.27
CA LYS A 179 -14.02 8.56 -4.62
C LYS A 179 -12.78 8.87 -5.44
N ALA A 180 -11.80 9.57 -4.86
CA ALA A 180 -10.55 9.88 -5.55
C ALA A 180 -9.79 8.60 -5.93
N TYR A 181 -9.75 7.62 -5.02
CA TYR A 181 -9.10 6.35 -5.30
C TYR A 181 -9.89 5.50 -6.32
N ALA A 182 -11.23 5.54 -6.29
CA ALA A 182 -12.07 4.92 -7.32
C ALA A 182 -11.79 5.53 -8.70
N LYS A 183 -11.58 6.85 -8.79
CA LYS A 183 -11.18 7.52 -10.03
C LYS A 183 -9.82 7.04 -10.53
N VAL A 184 -8.83 6.85 -9.65
CA VAL A 184 -7.52 6.29 -10.00
C VAL A 184 -7.64 4.86 -10.53
N CYS A 185 -8.49 4.04 -9.92
CA CYS A 185 -8.69 2.63 -10.26
C CYS A 185 -9.71 2.39 -11.40
N GLY A 186 -10.40 3.43 -11.85
CA GLY A 186 -11.36 3.38 -12.97
C GLY A 186 -12.80 3.63 -12.57
N SER A 187 -13.31 2.96 -11.54
CA SER A 187 -14.67 3.09 -11.00
C SER A 187 -14.73 2.58 -9.56
N PHE A 188 -15.84 2.82 -8.85
CA PHE A 188 -16.08 2.19 -7.55
C PHE A 188 -16.10 0.65 -7.66
N ALA A 189 -16.66 0.08 -8.73
CA ALA A 189 -16.63 -1.37 -8.94
C ALA A 189 -15.21 -1.93 -9.02
N ASP A 190 -14.25 -1.16 -9.50
CA ASP A 190 -12.84 -1.56 -9.57
C ASP A 190 -12.16 -1.68 -8.19
N LEU A 191 -12.77 -1.13 -7.13
CA LEU A 191 -12.30 -1.29 -5.74
C LEU A 191 -12.80 -2.58 -5.08
N HIS A 192 -13.79 -3.27 -5.66
CA HIS A 192 -14.35 -4.48 -5.06
C HIS A 192 -13.34 -5.63 -5.05
N GLY A 193 -12.77 -5.95 -3.89
CA GLY A 193 -11.70 -6.93 -3.69
C GLY A 193 -10.33 -6.42 -4.13
N GLY A 194 -9.32 -6.68 -3.32
CA GLY A 194 -7.92 -6.28 -3.53
C GLY A 194 -7.01 -6.76 -2.42
N PHE A 195 -5.79 -6.28 -2.42
CA PHE A 195 -4.77 -6.60 -1.42
C PHE A 195 -4.41 -5.36 -0.60
N VAL A 196 -4.27 -5.53 0.71
CA VAL A 196 -3.86 -4.44 1.62
C VAL A 196 -2.54 -3.81 1.17
N SER A 197 -1.59 -4.63 0.74
CA SER A 197 -0.29 -4.18 0.21
C SER A 197 -0.42 -3.19 -0.97
N GLU A 198 -1.36 -3.40 -1.89
CA GLU A 198 -1.55 -2.49 -3.03
C GLU A 198 -1.90 -1.07 -2.57
N ALA A 199 -2.86 -0.93 -1.64
CA ALA A 199 -3.26 0.37 -1.15
C ALA A 199 -2.19 1.00 -0.24
N LEU A 200 -1.51 0.20 0.60
CA LEU A 200 -0.41 0.71 1.41
C LEU A 200 0.71 1.31 0.55
N ILE A 201 1.07 0.66 -0.56
CA ILE A 201 2.04 1.20 -1.52
C ILE A 201 1.50 2.48 -2.16
N ASP A 202 0.24 2.49 -2.58
CA ASP A 202 -0.37 3.65 -3.24
C ASP A 202 -0.49 4.87 -2.31
N PHE A 203 -0.54 4.67 -1.00
CA PHE A 203 -0.51 5.75 -0.01
C PHE A 203 0.90 6.23 0.36
N THR A 204 1.94 5.42 0.14
CA THR A 204 3.26 5.70 0.72
C THR A 204 4.39 5.78 -0.29
N GLY A 205 4.25 5.09 -1.43
CA GLY A 205 5.39 4.80 -2.32
C GLY A 205 6.42 3.86 -1.68
N GLY A 206 6.03 3.20 -0.61
CA GLY A 206 6.91 2.35 0.19
C GLY A 206 7.15 0.98 -0.41
N VAL A 207 7.97 0.22 0.29
CA VAL A 207 8.25 -1.19 0.04
C VAL A 207 7.36 -2.02 0.93
N HIS A 208 6.70 -3.01 0.37
CA HIS A 208 5.91 -3.94 1.16
C HIS A 208 6.61 -5.29 1.32
N MET A 209 6.23 -6.01 2.35
CA MET A 209 6.55 -7.41 2.57
C MET A 209 5.25 -8.16 2.79
N HIS A 210 5.03 -9.20 2.02
CA HIS A 210 3.86 -10.05 2.11
C HIS A 210 4.24 -11.42 2.64
N PHE A 211 3.47 -11.93 3.58
CA PHE A 211 3.65 -13.26 4.14
C PHE A 211 2.33 -14.03 4.08
N ASP A 212 2.35 -15.21 3.49
CA ASP A 212 1.38 -16.25 3.84
C ASP A 212 1.74 -16.76 5.24
N ILE A 213 0.85 -16.62 6.22
CA ILE A 213 1.16 -16.89 7.63
C ILE A 213 1.59 -18.34 7.85
N LYS A 214 1.05 -19.28 7.09
CA LYS A 214 1.43 -20.70 7.14
C LYS A 214 2.89 -20.96 6.75
N ASP A 215 3.46 -20.09 5.91
CA ASP A 215 4.83 -20.18 5.37
C ASP A 215 5.71 -19.05 5.92
N ALA A 216 5.23 -18.30 6.93
CA ALA A 216 5.93 -17.17 7.49
C ALA A 216 7.23 -17.61 8.20
N PRO A 217 8.26 -16.76 8.19
CA PRO A 217 9.51 -17.06 8.88
C PRO A 217 9.30 -17.15 10.40
N ALA A 218 10.12 -17.98 11.07
CA ALA A 218 10.03 -18.21 12.50
C ALA A 218 10.17 -16.92 13.34
N ASN A 219 10.81 -15.88 12.80
CA ASN A 219 11.00 -14.58 13.44
C ASN A 219 9.90 -13.56 13.05
N LEU A 220 8.77 -13.97 12.48
CA LEU A 220 7.67 -13.05 12.10
C LEU A 220 7.28 -12.11 13.25
N TRP A 221 7.20 -12.63 14.49
CA TRP A 221 6.92 -11.80 15.66
C TRP A 221 7.93 -10.64 15.83
N ASN A 222 9.21 -10.94 15.75
CA ASN A 222 10.28 -9.92 15.90
C ASN A 222 10.18 -8.86 14.78
N MET A 223 9.87 -9.30 13.56
CA MET A 223 9.66 -8.39 12.43
C MET A 223 8.47 -7.47 12.66
N MET A 224 7.34 -8.00 13.13
CA MET A 224 6.15 -7.22 13.47
C MET A 224 6.43 -6.24 14.62
N GLU A 225 7.15 -6.67 15.65
CA GLU A 225 7.54 -5.82 16.78
C GLU A 225 8.47 -4.69 16.34
N SER A 226 9.47 -4.98 15.50
CA SER A 226 10.39 -3.99 14.93
C SER A 226 9.62 -3.01 14.02
N ALA A 227 8.71 -3.51 13.20
CA ALA A 227 7.83 -2.70 12.36
C ALA A 227 6.96 -1.75 13.19
N PHE A 228 6.35 -2.25 14.27
CA PHE A 228 5.55 -1.43 15.17
C PHE A 228 6.38 -0.33 15.87
N LYS A 229 7.56 -0.67 16.42
CA LYS A 229 8.48 0.29 17.04
C LYS A 229 8.94 1.38 16.07
N SER A 230 9.10 1.03 14.79
CA SER A 230 9.50 1.95 13.72
C SER A 230 8.31 2.66 13.06
N LYS A 231 7.10 2.51 13.61
CA LYS A 231 5.85 3.07 13.06
C LYS A 231 5.59 2.66 11.61
N THR A 232 5.99 1.46 11.23
CA THR A 232 5.74 0.87 9.93
C THR A 232 4.29 0.42 9.83
N LEU A 233 3.69 0.57 8.65
CA LEU A 233 2.30 0.24 8.41
C LEU A 233 2.10 -1.27 8.29
N MET A 234 1.05 -1.78 8.88
CA MET A 234 0.76 -3.20 8.89
C MET A 234 -0.71 -3.50 8.66
N GLY A 235 -0.99 -4.55 7.90
CA GLY A 235 -2.33 -5.08 7.70
C GLY A 235 -2.32 -6.59 7.50
N CYS A 236 -3.47 -7.19 7.57
CA CYS A 236 -3.60 -8.64 7.40
C CYS A 236 -4.97 -9.00 6.85
N SER A 237 -5.15 -10.25 6.43
CA SER A 237 -6.46 -10.73 5.99
C SER A 237 -6.75 -12.13 6.49
N THR A 238 -8.06 -12.42 6.62
CA THR A 238 -8.59 -13.73 6.97
C THR A 238 -8.81 -14.59 5.72
N PRO A 239 -8.81 -15.93 5.85
CA PRO A 239 -9.18 -16.82 4.77
C PRO A 239 -10.56 -16.50 4.20
N ARG A 240 -10.75 -16.72 2.91
CA ARG A 240 -12.08 -16.65 2.30
C ARG A 240 -12.91 -17.83 2.78
N GLY A 241 -14.14 -17.53 3.22
CA GLY A 241 -15.12 -18.55 3.55
C GLY A 241 -15.68 -19.26 2.31
N ALA A 242 -16.37 -20.37 2.52
CA ALA A 242 -16.96 -21.18 1.45
C ALA A 242 -18.00 -20.43 0.59
N THR A 243 -18.64 -19.41 1.14
CA THR A 243 -19.74 -18.67 0.48
C THR A 243 -19.28 -17.43 -0.29
N PHE A 244 -18.01 -17.09 -0.30
CA PHE A 244 -17.46 -15.81 -0.84
C PHE A 244 -18.11 -14.56 -0.23
N ARG A 245 -18.85 -14.68 0.86
CA ARG A 245 -19.42 -13.57 1.63
C ARG A 245 -18.60 -13.36 2.89
N ASN A 246 -18.56 -12.12 3.35
CA ASN A 246 -17.95 -11.77 4.63
C ASN A 246 -18.83 -12.32 5.76
N THR A 247 -18.56 -13.55 6.19
CA THR A 247 -19.31 -14.24 7.26
C THR A 247 -18.65 -13.93 8.60
N VAL A 248 -19.44 -13.47 9.55
CA VAL A 248 -18.98 -13.30 10.93
C VAL A 248 -18.98 -14.67 11.62
N LEU A 249 -17.81 -15.10 12.06
CA LEU A 249 -17.63 -16.34 12.81
C LEU A 249 -18.10 -16.19 14.27
N PRO A 250 -18.38 -17.29 14.99
CA PRO A 250 -18.81 -17.24 16.39
C PRO A 250 -17.82 -16.51 17.33
N ASN A 251 -16.55 -16.46 16.96
CA ASN A 251 -15.50 -15.75 17.69
C ASN A 251 -15.38 -14.24 17.34
N GLY A 252 -16.28 -13.72 16.49
CA GLY A 252 -16.33 -12.33 16.06
C GLY A 252 -15.44 -11.97 14.86
N ILE A 253 -14.57 -12.88 14.42
CA ILE A 253 -13.72 -12.66 13.23
C ILE A 253 -14.55 -12.81 11.94
N VAL A 254 -14.27 -12.00 10.95
CA VAL A 254 -14.98 -11.99 9.66
C VAL A 254 -14.15 -12.71 8.60
N GLU A 255 -14.74 -13.66 7.89
CA GLU A 255 -14.10 -14.39 6.80
C GLU A 255 -13.94 -13.51 5.54
N GLY A 256 -12.82 -13.70 4.80
CA GLY A 256 -12.57 -12.99 3.55
C GLY A 256 -12.43 -11.48 3.74
N HIS A 257 -11.94 -11.04 4.89
CA HIS A 257 -11.92 -9.66 5.32
C HIS A 257 -10.50 -9.19 5.67
N ALA A 258 -10.23 -7.93 5.39
CA ALA A 258 -8.96 -7.30 5.71
C ALA A 258 -9.06 -6.50 7.03
N TYR A 259 -7.99 -6.51 7.79
CA TYR A 259 -7.84 -5.84 9.08
C TYR A 259 -6.57 -5.01 9.10
N THR A 260 -6.56 -3.93 9.88
CA THR A 260 -5.33 -3.20 10.21
C THR A 260 -4.68 -3.85 11.44
N VAL A 261 -3.36 -4.00 11.42
CA VAL A 261 -2.58 -4.29 12.63
C VAL A 261 -2.14 -2.97 13.23
N THR A 262 -2.66 -2.65 14.41
CA THR A 262 -2.46 -1.34 15.07
C THR A 262 -1.54 -1.41 16.28
N GLY A 263 -1.15 -2.60 16.70
CA GLY A 263 -0.24 -2.77 17.83
C GLY A 263 0.39 -4.15 17.91
N VAL A 264 1.62 -4.19 18.42
CA VAL A 264 2.34 -5.43 18.72
C VAL A 264 2.98 -5.21 20.09
N TYR A 265 2.64 -6.04 21.06
CA TYR A 265 3.08 -5.84 22.42
C TYR A 265 3.28 -7.17 23.16
N GLN A 266 4.28 -7.26 24.01
CA GLN A 266 4.48 -8.41 24.89
C GLN A 266 4.13 -8.02 26.32
N VAL A 267 3.17 -8.72 26.90
CA VAL A 267 2.81 -8.62 28.32
C VAL A 267 3.43 -9.77 29.10
N THR A 268 3.62 -9.56 30.38
CA THR A 268 4.09 -10.62 31.28
C THR A 268 2.96 -11.00 32.24
N THR A 269 2.50 -12.22 32.14
CA THR A 269 1.62 -12.83 33.15
C THR A 269 2.46 -13.32 34.34
N LYS A 270 1.81 -13.82 35.40
CA LYS A 270 2.51 -14.40 36.55
C LYS A 270 3.43 -15.56 36.15
N ASP A 271 3.08 -16.28 35.09
CA ASP A 271 3.71 -17.55 34.72
C ASP A 271 4.65 -17.42 33.52
N GLN A 272 4.33 -16.53 32.56
CA GLN A 272 5.11 -16.43 31.30
C GLN A 272 4.82 -15.15 30.52
N PRO A 273 5.74 -14.76 29.62
CA PRO A 273 5.47 -13.70 28.65
C PRO A 273 4.45 -14.16 27.59
N VAL A 274 3.56 -13.25 27.21
CA VAL A 274 2.54 -13.48 26.17
C VAL A 274 2.68 -12.40 25.11
N ARG A 275 2.73 -12.82 23.85
CA ARG A 275 2.82 -11.96 22.68
C ARG A 275 1.42 -11.63 22.18
N LEU A 276 1.10 -10.33 22.10
CA LEU A 276 -0.23 -9.84 21.73
C LEU A 276 -0.16 -8.98 20.46
N VAL A 277 -1.15 -9.15 19.60
CA VAL A 277 -1.35 -8.37 18.38
C VAL A 277 -2.65 -7.60 18.51
N ARG A 278 -2.63 -6.29 18.27
CA ARG A 278 -3.82 -5.45 18.24
C ARG A 278 -4.29 -5.26 16.82
N MET A 279 -5.57 -5.52 16.61
CA MET A 279 -6.23 -5.52 15.33
C MET A 279 -7.31 -4.45 15.30
N PHE A 280 -7.56 -3.87 14.12
CA PHE A 280 -8.69 -3.00 13.88
C PHE A 280 -9.51 -3.52 12.71
N ASN A 281 -10.80 -3.74 12.95
CA ASN A 281 -11.79 -4.08 11.93
C ASN A 281 -12.29 -2.78 11.26
N PRO A 282 -12.06 -2.58 9.95
CA PRO A 282 -12.48 -1.36 9.24
C PRO A 282 -14.01 -1.15 9.17
N TRP A 283 -14.82 -2.11 9.63
CA TRP A 283 -16.25 -1.89 9.88
C TRP A 283 -16.48 -0.92 11.04
N GLY A 284 -15.45 -0.70 11.89
CA GLY A 284 -15.54 0.13 13.08
C GLY A 284 -16.41 -0.46 14.17
N MET A 285 -16.67 -1.77 14.10
CA MET A 285 -17.37 -2.60 15.06
C MET A 285 -17.09 -4.08 14.78
N GLY A 286 -17.49 -4.97 15.67
CA GLY A 286 -17.31 -6.41 15.53
C GLY A 286 -15.88 -6.83 15.86
N GLU A 287 -15.71 -7.46 17.02
CA GLU A 287 -14.42 -7.70 17.64
C GLU A 287 -14.26 -9.18 18.01
N TRP A 288 -13.01 -9.59 18.16
CA TRP A 288 -12.63 -10.88 18.72
C TRP A 288 -13.23 -11.10 20.11
N THR A 289 -13.80 -12.26 20.36
CA THR A 289 -14.44 -12.61 21.64
C THR A 289 -13.67 -13.66 22.45
N GLY A 290 -12.51 -14.11 21.95
CA GLY A 290 -11.68 -15.10 22.62
C GLY A 290 -10.74 -14.51 23.67
N ASN A 291 -9.66 -15.25 23.96
CA ASN A 291 -8.62 -14.80 24.90
C ASN A 291 -8.02 -13.45 24.48
N TRP A 292 -7.76 -12.60 25.47
CA TRP A 292 -7.20 -11.25 25.29
C TRP A 292 -8.14 -10.26 24.57
N SER A 293 -9.39 -10.64 24.31
CA SER A 293 -10.41 -9.66 23.91
C SER A 293 -10.65 -8.63 25.03
N ASP A 294 -11.36 -7.56 24.74
CA ASP A 294 -11.62 -6.44 25.66
C ASP A 294 -12.19 -6.88 27.02
N ARG A 295 -13.03 -7.91 27.02
CA ARG A 295 -13.66 -8.44 28.22
C ARG A 295 -13.00 -9.71 28.77
N SER A 296 -11.83 -10.07 28.25
CA SER A 296 -11.13 -11.29 28.68
C SER A 296 -10.67 -11.17 30.14
N PRO A 297 -10.90 -12.20 30.98
CA PRO A 297 -10.39 -12.21 32.36
C PRO A 297 -8.88 -12.27 32.43
N LEU A 298 -8.18 -12.61 31.36
CA LEU A 298 -6.72 -12.69 31.31
C LEU A 298 -6.04 -11.33 31.58
N TRP A 299 -6.70 -10.22 31.31
CA TRP A 299 -6.19 -8.89 31.65
C TRP A 299 -5.96 -8.67 33.15
N LYS A 300 -6.57 -9.49 34.00
CA LYS A 300 -6.33 -9.48 35.46
C LYS A 300 -5.05 -10.21 35.86
N THR A 301 -4.41 -10.93 34.95
CA THR A 301 -3.20 -11.72 35.21
C THR A 301 -1.91 -10.97 34.91
N VAL A 302 -1.99 -9.82 34.24
CA VAL A 302 -0.85 -8.97 33.89
C VAL A 302 -0.69 -7.81 34.86
N SER A 303 0.43 -7.09 34.75
CA SER A 303 0.66 -5.90 35.57
C SER A 303 -0.40 -4.82 35.32
N ALA A 304 -0.66 -3.97 36.30
CA ALA A 304 -1.58 -2.84 36.14
C ALA A 304 -1.09 -1.87 35.04
N ASN A 305 0.21 -1.75 34.84
CA ASN A 305 0.80 -0.93 33.78
C ASN A 305 0.53 -1.52 32.40
N ASP A 306 0.75 -2.83 32.21
CA ASP A 306 0.47 -3.50 30.94
C ASP A 306 -1.01 -3.44 30.59
N SER A 307 -1.89 -3.70 31.58
CA SER A 307 -3.33 -3.58 31.40
C SER A 307 -3.73 -2.16 31.00
N LYS A 308 -3.19 -1.13 31.65
CA LYS A 308 -3.47 0.26 31.33
C LYS A 308 -3.00 0.67 29.93
N ASN A 309 -1.86 0.12 29.48
CA ASN A 309 -1.27 0.46 28.18
C ASN A 309 -1.99 -0.24 27.01
N CYS A 310 -2.56 -1.41 27.25
CA CYS A 310 -3.14 -2.25 26.20
C CYS A 310 -4.67 -2.22 26.18
N LEU A 311 -5.32 -2.35 27.33
CA LEU A 311 -6.76 -2.56 27.42
C LEU A 311 -7.54 -1.27 27.21
N SER A 312 -8.42 -1.29 26.21
CA SER A 312 -9.45 -0.29 25.99
C SER A 312 -10.76 -1.05 25.74
N VAL A 313 -11.72 -0.91 26.65
CA VAL A 313 -13.00 -1.59 26.53
C VAL A 313 -14.00 -0.72 25.80
N ALA A 314 -14.13 -0.92 24.49
CA ALA A 314 -15.05 -0.17 23.64
C ALA A 314 -15.36 -0.99 22.38
N ASP A 315 -16.64 -1.08 21.98
CA ASP A 315 -17.00 -1.68 20.68
C ASP A 315 -16.73 -0.67 19.56
N ASN A 316 -15.47 -0.54 19.20
CA ASN A 316 -14.98 0.41 18.21
C ASN A 316 -14.24 -0.26 17.03
N GLY A 317 -14.23 -1.59 17.02
CA GLY A 317 -13.57 -2.44 16.02
C GLY A 317 -12.11 -2.76 16.36
N GLU A 318 -11.56 -2.25 17.47
CA GLU A 318 -10.16 -2.51 17.87
C GLU A 318 -10.13 -3.53 19.02
N PHE A 319 -9.32 -4.56 18.90
CA PHE A 319 -9.21 -5.64 19.88
C PHE A 319 -7.82 -6.24 19.91
N TRP A 320 -7.48 -6.91 21.01
CA TRP A 320 -6.26 -7.68 21.15
C TRP A 320 -6.52 -9.18 21.01
N MET A 321 -5.53 -9.89 20.51
CA MET A 321 -5.47 -11.36 20.54
C MET A 321 -4.04 -11.84 20.73
N SER A 322 -3.87 -13.11 21.12
CA SER A 322 -2.55 -13.70 21.18
C SER A 322 -1.96 -13.89 19.78
N MET A 323 -0.61 -13.87 19.67
CA MET A 323 0.05 -14.22 18.41
C MET A 323 -0.32 -15.63 17.93
N GLU A 324 -0.60 -16.54 18.85
CA GLU A 324 -1.07 -17.90 18.53
C GLU A 324 -2.46 -17.88 17.90
N ASP A 325 -3.42 -17.13 18.46
CA ASP A 325 -4.76 -16.99 17.89
C ASP A 325 -4.73 -16.23 16.57
N PHE A 326 -3.85 -15.22 16.43
CA PHE A 326 -3.61 -14.50 15.20
C PHE A 326 -3.17 -15.44 14.07
N THR A 327 -2.16 -16.28 14.31
CA THR A 327 -1.67 -17.23 13.29
C THR A 327 -2.67 -18.32 12.91
N LYS A 328 -3.62 -18.61 13.77
CA LYS A 328 -4.74 -19.54 13.47
C LYS A 328 -5.89 -18.90 12.70
N SER A 329 -6.13 -17.60 12.93
CA SER A 329 -7.30 -16.89 12.40
C SER A 329 -7.05 -16.14 11.11
N PHE A 330 -5.82 -15.74 10.85
CA PHE A 330 -5.42 -14.95 9.66
C PHE A 330 -4.54 -15.79 8.72
N ASN A 331 -4.63 -15.49 7.43
CA ASN A 331 -3.85 -16.21 6.42
C ASN A 331 -2.74 -15.36 5.79
N THR A 332 -2.85 -14.03 5.81
CA THR A 332 -1.82 -13.16 5.27
C THR A 332 -1.44 -12.05 6.24
N MET A 333 -0.22 -11.58 6.14
CA MET A 333 0.33 -10.42 6.82
C MET A 333 1.08 -9.55 5.82
N ASP A 334 0.77 -8.26 5.80
CA ASP A 334 1.41 -7.24 4.98
C ASP A 334 2.10 -6.20 5.88
N ILE A 335 3.35 -5.91 5.61
CA ILE A 335 4.14 -4.86 6.26
C ILE A 335 4.59 -3.89 5.17
N CYS A 336 4.33 -2.60 5.31
CA CYS A 336 4.74 -1.59 4.34
C CYS A 336 5.48 -0.44 5.00
N SER A 337 6.69 -0.17 4.54
CA SER A 337 7.55 0.90 5.03
C SER A 337 8.11 1.73 3.88
N THR A 338 8.45 2.97 4.12
CA THR A 338 9.15 3.83 3.15
C THR A 338 10.57 3.35 2.87
N SER A 339 11.18 2.59 3.80
CA SER A 339 12.46 1.91 3.61
C SER A 339 12.51 0.60 4.41
N PRO A 340 13.36 -0.37 4.04
CA PRO A 340 13.56 -1.59 4.82
C PRO A 340 14.32 -1.38 6.15
N ASP A 341 14.62 -0.15 6.55
CA ASP A 341 15.43 0.16 7.75
C ASP A 341 14.90 -0.45 9.04
N PHE A 342 13.59 -0.66 9.15
CA PHE A 342 12.98 -1.31 10.32
C PHE A 342 13.50 -2.74 10.55
N LEU A 343 14.01 -3.41 9.52
CA LEU A 343 14.62 -4.74 9.62
C LEU A 343 16.02 -4.72 10.25
N ASN A 344 16.62 -3.55 10.37
CA ASN A 344 17.95 -3.42 10.93
C ASN A 344 17.97 -3.49 12.47
N GLY A 345 16.80 -3.42 13.12
CA GLY A 345 16.71 -3.34 14.58
C GLY A 345 17.46 -2.10 15.12
N SER A 346 18.39 -2.30 16.06
CA SER A 346 19.24 -1.23 16.59
C SER A 346 20.53 -0.99 15.82
N SER A 347 20.68 -1.59 14.63
CA SER A 347 21.95 -1.49 13.87
C SER A 347 22.17 -0.09 13.29
N LYS A 348 23.43 0.25 13.07
CA LYS A 348 23.84 1.52 12.43
C LYS A 348 23.76 1.46 10.90
N CYS A 349 23.03 0.50 10.37
CA CYS A 349 22.87 0.30 8.93
C CYS A 349 21.66 1.05 8.40
N SER A 350 21.72 1.46 7.16
CA SER A 350 20.59 2.00 6.42
C SER A 350 20.49 1.33 5.06
N TRP A 351 19.33 1.44 4.44
CA TRP A 351 19.09 0.99 3.09
C TRP A 351 19.07 2.19 2.15
N SER A 352 19.84 2.13 1.07
CA SER A 352 19.72 3.07 -0.05
C SER A 352 18.78 2.51 -1.10
N SER A 353 18.02 3.37 -1.74
CA SER A 353 17.09 2.98 -2.79
C SER A 353 17.51 3.54 -4.14
N GLN A 354 17.30 2.75 -5.20
CA GLN A 354 17.42 3.16 -6.59
C GLN A 354 16.14 2.76 -7.31
N TYR A 355 15.58 3.67 -8.10
CA TYR A 355 14.35 3.45 -8.86
C TYR A 355 14.63 3.61 -10.35
N HIS A 356 14.18 2.62 -11.13
CA HIS A 356 14.32 2.63 -12.58
C HIS A 356 12.94 2.40 -13.22
N ILE A 357 12.51 3.33 -14.06
CA ILE A 357 11.33 3.14 -14.90
C ILE A 357 11.82 2.56 -16.22
N GLY A 358 11.30 1.40 -16.60
CA GLY A 358 11.67 0.70 -17.81
C GLY A 358 10.47 0.18 -18.58
N GLN A 359 10.74 -0.39 -19.75
CA GLN A 359 9.71 -0.97 -20.63
C GLN A 359 10.21 -2.25 -21.30
N TRP A 360 9.33 -3.23 -21.39
CA TRP A 360 9.46 -4.30 -22.38
C TRP A 360 8.77 -3.82 -23.66
N THR A 361 9.56 -3.59 -24.70
CA THR A 361 9.09 -3.15 -26.02
C THR A 361 9.09 -4.33 -26.99
N ALA A 362 8.60 -4.14 -28.21
CA ALA A 362 8.67 -5.18 -29.25
C ALA A 362 10.10 -5.72 -29.47
N GLU A 363 11.13 -4.89 -29.23
CA GLU A 363 12.55 -5.24 -29.39
C GLU A 363 13.15 -5.86 -28.12
N THR A 364 12.66 -5.45 -26.94
CA THR A 364 13.23 -5.80 -25.64
C THR A 364 12.40 -6.78 -24.84
N ALA A 365 11.23 -7.21 -25.31
CA ALA A 365 10.38 -8.21 -24.66
C ALA A 365 10.87 -9.63 -25.02
N GLY A 366 12.02 -10.04 -24.49
CA GLY A 366 12.62 -11.35 -24.78
C GLY A 366 12.00 -12.51 -24.00
N GLY A 367 11.27 -12.21 -22.91
CA GLY A 367 10.81 -13.23 -21.97
C GLY A 367 11.97 -14.00 -21.34
N ILE A 368 11.68 -15.12 -20.67
CA ILE A 368 12.73 -15.97 -20.07
C ILE A 368 13.58 -16.69 -21.11
N ARG A 369 13.06 -16.93 -22.33
CA ARG A 369 13.78 -17.69 -23.38
C ARG A 369 14.84 -16.86 -24.09
N SER A 370 14.67 -15.55 -24.16
CA SER A 370 15.58 -14.61 -24.80
C SER A 370 16.00 -13.51 -23.84
N ILE A 371 16.46 -13.93 -22.65
CA ILE A 371 16.74 -13.04 -21.51
C ILE A 371 17.71 -11.89 -21.86
N TRP A 372 18.64 -12.12 -22.79
CA TRP A 372 19.60 -11.10 -23.26
C TRP A 372 18.94 -9.93 -23.99
N LYS A 373 17.71 -10.10 -24.47
CA LYS A 373 16.94 -9.00 -25.10
C LYS A 373 16.32 -8.07 -24.07
N ASN A 374 16.04 -8.55 -22.86
CA ASN A 374 15.35 -7.76 -21.83
C ASN A 374 16.20 -6.56 -21.37
N PRO A 375 15.59 -5.55 -20.76
CA PRO A 375 16.30 -4.47 -20.07
C PRO A 375 17.26 -5.02 -19.01
N GLN A 376 18.40 -4.38 -18.83
CA GLN A 376 19.49 -4.83 -17.98
C GLN A 376 19.94 -3.70 -17.07
N PHE A 377 20.03 -3.93 -15.76
CA PHE A 377 20.40 -2.92 -14.77
C PHE A 377 21.59 -3.42 -13.96
N ARG A 378 22.67 -2.62 -13.91
CA ARG A 378 23.86 -2.93 -13.14
C ARG A 378 23.76 -2.36 -11.76
N ILE A 379 24.21 -3.13 -10.79
CA ILE A 379 24.35 -2.71 -9.40
C ILE A 379 25.69 -3.18 -8.85
N ARG A 380 26.14 -2.49 -7.81
CA ARG A 380 27.32 -2.87 -7.04
C ARG A 380 26.90 -3.10 -5.59
N ILE A 381 27.25 -4.26 -5.06
CA ILE A 381 27.11 -4.59 -3.64
C ILE A 381 28.47 -4.33 -2.99
N GLU A 382 28.48 -3.43 -2.01
CA GLU A 382 29.66 -3.12 -1.24
C GLU A 382 29.81 -4.10 -0.07
N LYS A 383 31.04 -4.27 0.41
CA LYS A 383 31.28 -5.09 1.61
C LYS A 383 30.56 -4.47 2.81
N PRO A 384 29.64 -5.18 3.46
CA PRO A 384 29.02 -4.68 4.67
C PRO A 384 30.07 -4.47 5.75
N SER A 385 29.92 -3.43 6.57
CA SER A 385 30.74 -3.29 7.76
C SER A 385 30.36 -4.34 8.81
N GLU A 386 31.27 -4.60 9.76
CA GLU A 386 31.01 -5.52 10.88
C GLU A 386 29.77 -5.12 11.68
N ASP A 387 29.48 -3.81 11.80
CA ASP A 387 28.29 -3.26 12.46
C ASP A 387 26.98 -3.62 11.75
N CYS A 388 27.02 -4.05 10.47
CA CYS A 388 25.85 -4.44 9.67
C CYS A 388 25.60 -5.95 9.64
N ALA A 389 26.55 -6.76 10.11
CA ALA A 389 26.45 -8.22 10.06
C ALA A 389 25.53 -8.81 11.15
N GLY A 390 25.11 -8.04 12.14
CA GLY A 390 24.38 -8.50 13.33
C GLY A 390 22.88 -8.17 13.37
N GLY A 391 22.25 -7.73 12.27
CA GLY A 391 20.82 -7.43 12.24
C GLY A 391 19.94 -8.68 12.15
N GLU A 392 18.64 -8.53 12.46
CA GLU A 392 17.64 -9.61 12.36
C GLU A 392 17.38 -10.06 10.90
N CYS A 393 17.86 -9.30 9.92
CA CYS A 393 17.74 -9.56 8.51
C CYS A 393 19.15 -9.78 7.92
N PRO A 394 19.52 -11.03 7.58
CA PRO A 394 20.81 -11.35 6.98
C PRO A 394 20.92 -10.87 5.53
N GLU A 395 19.81 -10.55 4.90
CA GLU A 395 19.75 -10.07 3.53
C GLU A 395 20.31 -8.66 3.42
N ASN A 396 21.00 -8.37 2.34
CA ASN A 396 21.64 -7.09 2.06
C ASN A 396 21.15 -6.39 0.80
N ILE A 397 20.24 -7.04 0.07
CA ILE A 397 19.57 -6.48 -1.10
C ILE A 397 18.10 -6.89 -1.13
N LEU A 398 17.25 -5.94 -1.51
CA LEU A 398 15.86 -6.17 -1.87
C LEU A 398 15.66 -5.69 -3.32
N VAL A 399 15.07 -6.52 -4.13
CA VAL A 399 14.65 -6.16 -5.50
C VAL A 399 13.14 -6.29 -5.60
N SER A 400 12.48 -5.25 -6.07
CA SER A 400 11.05 -5.21 -6.38
C SER A 400 10.85 -4.84 -7.84
N LEU A 401 10.00 -5.58 -8.51
CA LEU A 401 9.58 -5.36 -9.89
C LEU A 401 8.06 -5.18 -9.93
N MET A 402 7.60 -3.99 -10.25
CA MET A 402 6.19 -3.63 -10.38
C MET A 402 5.85 -3.37 -11.84
N GLN A 403 4.85 -4.06 -12.39
CA GLN A 403 4.37 -3.81 -13.74
C GLN A 403 3.35 -2.66 -13.76
N ASN A 404 3.43 -1.83 -14.78
CA ASN A 404 2.47 -0.77 -15.07
C ASN A 404 1.79 -1.07 -16.39
N GLN A 405 0.48 -1.22 -16.36
CA GLN A 405 -0.35 -1.37 -17.54
C GLN A 405 -1.13 -0.08 -17.80
N GLU A 406 -1.36 0.24 -19.06
CA GLU A 406 -1.99 1.51 -19.46
C GLU A 406 -3.46 1.61 -19.07
N ASN A 407 -4.17 0.47 -18.92
CA ASN A 407 -5.58 0.48 -18.54
C ASN A 407 -5.73 0.82 -17.05
N ARG A 408 -6.45 1.91 -16.73
CA ARG A 408 -6.74 2.30 -15.36
C ARG A 408 -7.79 1.43 -14.68
N HIS A 409 -8.66 0.76 -15.43
CA HIS A 409 -9.68 -0.13 -14.86
C HIS A 409 -9.03 -1.36 -14.24
N ARG A 410 -8.81 -1.28 -12.93
CA ARG A 410 -8.06 -2.27 -12.17
C ARG A 410 -8.56 -3.71 -12.36
N LYS A 411 -9.89 -3.93 -12.41
CA LYS A 411 -10.47 -5.25 -12.62
C LYS A 411 -10.35 -5.79 -14.05
N GLN A 412 -10.10 -4.92 -15.02
CA GLN A 412 -9.89 -5.31 -16.42
C GLN A 412 -8.41 -5.58 -16.72
N LEU A 413 -7.51 -5.33 -15.77
CA LEU A 413 -6.09 -5.62 -15.92
C LEU A 413 -5.87 -7.12 -15.88
N SER A 414 -5.22 -7.63 -16.92
CA SER A 414 -4.63 -8.96 -16.92
C SER A 414 -3.13 -8.80 -16.66
N HIS A 415 -2.72 -9.03 -15.42
CA HIS A 415 -1.31 -8.96 -15.09
C HIS A 415 -0.51 -10.02 -15.86
N LEU A 416 0.65 -9.60 -16.37
CA LEU A 416 1.64 -10.50 -16.96
C LEU A 416 2.32 -11.28 -15.84
N TYR A 417 2.80 -12.48 -16.17
CA TYR A 417 3.70 -13.20 -15.25
C TYR A 417 5.07 -12.55 -15.29
N ILE A 418 5.41 -11.79 -14.26
CA ILE A 418 6.67 -11.05 -14.15
C ILE A 418 7.60 -11.65 -13.11
N GLY A 419 8.88 -11.39 -13.27
CA GLY A 419 9.94 -11.70 -12.34
C GLY A 419 11.26 -11.12 -12.82
N PHE A 420 12.34 -11.47 -12.17
CA PHE A 420 13.66 -10.96 -12.54
C PHE A 420 14.73 -12.03 -12.26
N PHE A 421 15.88 -11.86 -12.89
CA PHE A 421 17.07 -12.66 -12.65
C PHE A 421 18.22 -11.76 -12.24
N VAL A 422 19.05 -12.24 -11.33
CA VAL A 422 20.27 -11.58 -10.89
C VAL A 422 21.47 -12.42 -11.30
N TYR A 423 22.38 -11.83 -12.05
CA TYR A 423 23.61 -12.49 -12.50
C TYR A 423 24.81 -11.77 -11.90
N GLU A 424 25.80 -12.51 -11.46
CA GLU A 424 27.09 -11.95 -11.08
C GLU A 424 27.89 -11.53 -12.34
N ILE A 425 28.52 -10.38 -12.27
CA ILE A 425 29.47 -9.91 -13.30
C ILE A 425 30.88 -10.17 -12.80
N PRO A 426 31.59 -11.16 -13.33
CA PRO A 426 32.94 -11.47 -12.89
C PRO A 426 33.88 -10.27 -13.11
N PRO A 427 34.87 -10.06 -12.21
CA PRO A 427 35.77 -8.91 -12.27
C PRO A 427 36.60 -8.80 -13.57
N GLU A 428 36.86 -9.94 -14.19
CA GLU A 428 37.60 -10.02 -15.47
C GLU A 428 36.77 -9.55 -16.66
N ILE A 429 35.44 -9.45 -16.53
CA ILE A 429 34.59 -8.96 -17.61
C ILE A 429 34.53 -7.46 -17.56
N LYS A 430 35.50 -6.82 -18.22
CA LYS A 430 35.43 -5.40 -18.52
C LYS A 430 34.33 -5.17 -19.56
N ASN A 431 33.30 -4.48 -19.18
CA ASN A 431 32.25 -4.08 -20.11
C ASN A 431 32.15 -2.55 -20.07
N ASP A 432 32.27 -1.92 -21.21
CA ASP A 432 32.26 -0.47 -21.41
C ASP A 432 30.87 0.18 -21.19
N GLY A 433 30.01 -0.43 -20.37
CA GLY A 433 28.67 0.07 -20.04
C GLY A 433 27.57 -0.41 -21.00
N GLY A 434 27.88 -1.22 -21.99
CA GLY A 434 26.91 -1.76 -22.94
C GLY A 434 26.07 -2.92 -22.37
N LYS A 435 25.04 -3.30 -23.11
CA LYS A 435 24.18 -4.44 -22.82
C LYS A 435 24.92 -5.76 -23.05
N PHE A 436 24.78 -6.71 -22.13
CA PHE A 436 25.32 -8.06 -22.29
C PHE A 436 24.55 -8.85 -23.33
N SER A 437 25.29 -9.59 -24.18
CA SER A 437 24.74 -10.40 -25.26
C SER A 437 24.43 -11.83 -24.82
N LEU A 438 23.88 -12.65 -25.73
CA LEU A 438 23.59 -14.05 -25.51
C LEU A 438 24.79 -14.82 -24.92
N SER A 439 26.03 -14.54 -25.37
CA SER A 439 27.25 -15.23 -24.91
C SER A 439 27.51 -15.08 -23.40
N PHE A 440 27.08 -13.98 -22.81
CA PHE A 440 27.15 -13.78 -21.35
C PHE A 440 26.18 -14.74 -20.63
N PHE A 441 24.94 -14.80 -21.07
CA PHE A 441 23.86 -15.56 -20.39
C PHE A 441 23.97 -17.07 -20.63
N SER A 442 24.44 -17.51 -21.81
CA SER A 442 24.56 -18.94 -22.15
C SER A 442 25.58 -19.72 -21.30
N ARG A 443 26.49 -19.01 -20.63
CA ARG A 443 27.56 -19.59 -19.81
C ARG A 443 27.38 -19.37 -18.31
N ARG A 444 26.23 -18.80 -17.88
CA ARG A 444 26.00 -18.43 -16.49
C ARG A 444 24.58 -18.73 -16.03
N ASN A 445 24.49 -19.19 -14.82
CA ASN A 445 23.21 -19.29 -14.13
C ASN A 445 22.96 -18.02 -13.31
N PRO A 446 21.72 -17.60 -13.11
CA PRO A 446 21.42 -16.54 -12.17
C PRO A 446 21.79 -16.96 -10.75
N VAL A 447 22.39 -16.04 -10.00
CA VAL A 447 22.76 -16.25 -8.58
C VAL A 447 21.57 -16.02 -7.65
N ALA A 448 20.57 -15.24 -8.10
CA ALA A 448 19.34 -14.99 -7.37
C ALA A 448 18.17 -14.76 -8.34
N ARG A 449 16.97 -15.08 -7.86
CA ARG A 449 15.69 -14.85 -8.55
C ARG A 449 14.54 -14.94 -7.54
N PRO A 450 13.33 -14.41 -7.82
CA PRO A 450 12.15 -14.73 -7.03
C PRO A 450 11.82 -16.23 -7.10
N ASP A 451 11.09 -16.73 -6.11
CA ASP A 451 10.72 -18.15 -6.03
C ASP A 451 9.91 -18.59 -7.25
N MET A 452 9.03 -17.71 -7.73
CA MET A 452 8.27 -17.90 -8.96
C MET A 452 8.05 -16.58 -9.69
N PHE A 453 7.78 -16.66 -10.97
CA PHE A 453 7.17 -15.58 -11.74
C PHE A 453 5.67 -15.58 -11.47
N ALA A 454 5.11 -14.42 -11.13
CA ALA A 454 3.72 -14.31 -10.73
C ALA A 454 2.96 -13.26 -11.54
N ASN A 455 1.67 -13.51 -11.76
CA ASN A 455 0.75 -12.55 -12.40
C ASN A 455 0.19 -11.57 -11.38
N LEU A 456 1.09 -10.94 -10.64
CA LEU A 456 0.80 -9.93 -9.62
C LEU A 456 1.22 -8.55 -10.12
N ARG A 457 0.67 -7.51 -9.51
CA ARG A 457 1.11 -6.13 -9.75
C ARG A 457 2.60 -5.96 -9.48
N GLU A 458 3.12 -6.64 -8.45
CA GLU A 458 4.51 -6.54 -7.99
C GLU A 458 5.04 -7.92 -7.57
N VAL A 459 6.31 -8.16 -7.89
CA VAL A 459 7.09 -9.32 -7.44
C VAL A 459 8.36 -8.81 -6.80
N MET A 460 8.62 -9.23 -5.57
CA MET A 460 9.78 -8.80 -4.81
C MET A 460 10.48 -9.95 -4.10
N LYS A 461 11.77 -9.80 -3.82
CA LYS A 461 12.54 -10.77 -3.05
C LYS A 461 13.75 -10.12 -2.37
N PHE A 462 14.00 -10.53 -1.13
CA PHE A 462 15.24 -10.26 -0.41
C PHE A 462 16.29 -11.31 -0.75
N PHE A 463 17.54 -10.88 -0.79
CA PHE A 463 18.70 -11.76 -1.06
C PHE A 463 19.88 -11.39 -0.17
N SER A 464 20.76 -12.35 0.05
CA SER A 464 22.13 -12.15 0.51
C SER A 464 23.08 -12.34 -0.66
N LEU A 465 23.78 -11.28 -1.05
CA LEU A 465 24.77 -11.31 -2.12
C LEU A 465 26.16 -10.94 -1.58
N GLU A 466 27.18 -11.62 -2.06
CA GLU A 466 28.57 -11.26 -1.76
C GLU A 466 28.93 -9.89 -2.35
N PRO A 467 29.95 -9.19 -1.81
CA PRO A 467 30.43 -7.96 -2.43
C PRO A 467 30.88 -8.18 -3.88
N GLY A 468 30.34 -7.41 -4.82
CA GLY A 468 30.62 -7.59 -6.24
C GLY A 468 29.72 -6.75 -7.12
N GLU A 469 29.85 -6.94 -8.42
CA GLU A 469 28.97 -6.34 -9.42
C GLU A 469 27.95 -7.34 -9.93
N TYR A 470 26.72 -6.87 -10.10
CA TYR A 470 25.58 -7.71 -10.49
C TYR A 470 24.77 -7.06 -11.59
N LEU A 471 24.09 -7.92 -12.35
CA LEU A 471 23.17 -7.54 -13.41
C LEU A 471 21.76 -8.00 -13.02
N ILE A 472 20.83 -7.09 -12.84
CA ILE A 472 19.41 -7.40 -12.65
C ILE A 472 18.70 -7.31 -13.98
N VAL A 473 17.95 -8.35 -14.34
CA VAL A 473 17.25 -8.47 -15.62
C VAL A 473 15.77 -8.73 -15.37
N PRO A 474 14.92 -7.67 -15.36
CA PRO A 474 13.47 -7.81 -15.33
C PRO A 474 12.97 -8.59 -16.55
N SER A 475 12.02 -9.48 -16.36
CA SER A 475 11.48 -10.32 -17.42
C SER A 475 10.01 -10.64 -17.23
N THR A 476 9.31 -10.83 -18.33
CA THR A 476 8.06 -11.58 -18.38
C THR A 476 8.35 -13.06 -18.65
N ILE A 477 7.39 -13.97 -18.43
CA ILE A 477 7.57 -15.38 -18.79
C ILE A 477 7.61 -15.52 -20.31
N SER A 478 6.64 -14.97 -21.01
CA SER A 478 6.51 -15.10 -22.45
C SER A 478 7.26 -13.99 -23.19
N PRO A 479 7.83 -14.28 -24.36
CA PRO A 479 8.36 -13.22 -25.23
C PRO A 479 7.23 -12.38 -25.82
N SER A 480 7.58 -11.18 -26.30
CA SER A 480 6.67 -10.23 -26.97
C SER A 480 5.55 -9.67 -26.11
N GLU A 481 5.62 -9.83 -24.78
CA GLU A 481 4.73 -9.18 -23.84
C GLU A 481 5.24 -7.75 -23.57
N ILE A 482 4.45 -6.77 -24.00
CA ILE A 482 4.81 -5.35 -23.92
C ILE A 482 4.15 -4.74 -22.68
N ALA A 483 4.95 -4.12 -21.81
CA ALA A 483 4.47 -3.38 -20.64
C ALA A 483 5.57 -2.45 -20.11
N SER A 484 5.17 -1.42 -19.39
CA SER A 484 6.08 -0.61 -18.57
C SER A 484 6.26 -1.26 -17.20
N PHE A 485 7.37 -0.97 -16.52
CA PHE A 485 7.65 -1.44 -15.18
C PHE A 485 8.43 -0.41 -14.36
N VAL A 486 8.34 -0.55 -13.04
CA VAL A 486 9.22 0.08 -12.08
C VAL A 486 10.07 -1.00 -11.43
N LEU A 487 11.38 -0.85 -11.51
CA LEU A 487 12.34 -1.68 -10.79
C LEU A 487 12.90 -0.87 -9.63
N SER A 488 12.63 -1.32 -8.42
CA SER A 488 13.14 -0.73 -7.18
C SER A 488 14.20 -1.65 -6.60
N ILE A 489 15.36 -1.08 -6.28
CA ILE A 489 16.50 -1.82 -5.73
C ILE A 489 16.91 -1.13 -4.45
N PHE A 490 16.93 -1.88 -3.36
CA PHE A 490 17.37 -1.40 -2.05
C PHE A 490 18.61 -2.18 -1.66
N THR A 491 19.66 -1.49 -1.27
CA THR A 491 20.93 -2.10 -0.83
C THR A 491 21.30 -1.60 0.56
N LYS A 492 21.69 -2.52 1.42
CA LYS A 492 22.07 -2.26 2.80
C LYS A 492 23.52 -1.75 2.87
N HIS A 493 23.75 -0.65 3.55
CA HIS A 493 25.08 -0.06 3.72
C HIS A 493 25.23 0.57 5.10
N GLN A 494 26.47 0.88 5.49
CA GLN A 494 26.75 1.57 6.74
C GLN A 494 26.34 3.04 6.66
N CYS A 495 25.61 3.53 7.68
CA CYS A 495 25.39 4.96 7.84
C CYS A 495 26.73 5.69 8.05
N LYS A 496 27.13 6.52 7.10
CA LYS A 496 28.19 7.50 7.34
C LYS A 496 27.68 8.48 8.42
N LYS A 497 28.34 8.56 9.57
CA LYS A 497 28.07 9.64 10.51
C LYS A 497 28.23 10.95 9.75
N LYS A 498 27.15 11.76 9.66
CA LYS A 498 27.31 13.17 9.32
C LYS A 498 28.13 13.78 10.46
N ASN A 499 29.39 14.14 10.18
CA ASN A 499 30.20 14.98 11.05
C ASN A 499 29.59 16.38 11.10
#